data_3d947ef3559166b58324a0e7aba8d47f
#
_entry.id   3d947ef3559166b58324a0e7aba8d47f
#
_cell.length_a   1.000
_cell.length_b   1.000
_cell.length_c   1.000
_cell.angle_alpha   90.00
_cell.angle_beta   90.00
_cell.angle_gamma   90.00
#
_symmetry.space_group_name_H-M   'P 1'
#
loop_
_entity.id
_entity.type
_entity.pdbx_description
1 polymer ?
#
loop_
_entity_poly.entity_id
_entity_poly.type
_entity_poly.pdbx_seq_one_letter_code
_entity_poly.pdbx_strand_id
1 'polypeptide(L)'
;MHILKVLWDLIKRSQKIAVWVLSVVSVVFTFVPESVFATIKKWSFISQYIVGLLGDNLSIENINIIFNRLLLFAVVWFIFTVGQIVKLSFIKSVTIKGDDFIVEVKYGDILKEADCRRVIAFDECFTTVIGNAPNEIKTSSICGQYLQSNPDIDIPGLISSIHLTPDKRKSRYKHNIRYKSGTIVPNGNDLLLAFAPLDETGRGVFPSYKEYLDSLFYLWKELDKYYAQQDVSISILGSGITRIGDGMGSFISQQKLLDMIIESYKLSPYKIKKPHTLRIICRKDNDFSLNKIEAC
;
A
#
# COMPACT_ATOMS: atom_id res chain seq x y z
N MET A 1 10.03 17.27 -6.48
CA MET A 1 10.89 16.27 -5.77
C MET A 1 10.24 14.89 -5.65
N HIS A 2 8.94 14.81 -5.43
CA HIS A 2 8.19 13.53 -5.26
C HIS A 2 8.14 12.66 -6.53
N ILE A 3 7.79 13.23 -7.69
CA ILE A 3 7.71 12.49 -8.97
C ILE A 3 9.06 11.82 -9.31
N LEU A 4 10.18 12.50 -9.03
CA LEU A 4 11.52 11.95 -9.23
C LEU A 4 11.81 10.74 -8.32
N LYS A 5 11.32 10.75 -7.07
CA LYS A 5 11.48 9.63 -6.13
C LYS A 5 10.66 8.40 -6.55
N VAL A 6 9.42 8.63 -6.98
CA VAL A 6 8.56 7.53 -7.51
C VAL A 6 9.16 6.96 -8.80
N LEU A 7 9.59 7.80 -9.74
CA LEU A 7 10.30 7.37 -10.95
C LEU A 7 11.56 6.59 -10.62
N TRP A 8 12.35 7.02 -9.65
CA TRP A 8 13.56 6.34 -9.22
C TRP A 8 13.28 4.94 -8.63
N ASP A 9 12.24 4.82 -7.81
CA ASP A 9 11.82 3.52 -7.26
C ASP A 9 11.31 2.57 -8.37
N LEU A 10 10.56 3.09 -9.33
CA LEU A 10 10.14 2.34 -10.52
C LEU A 10 11.33 1.90 -11.38
N ILE A 11 12.29 2.78 -11.61
CA ILE A 11 13.53 2.46 -12.35
C ILE A 11 14.31 1.37 -11.62
N LYS A 12 14.54 1.48 -10.31
CA LYS A 12 15.25 0.47 -9.53
C LYS A 12 14.60 -0.91 -9.63
N ARG A 13 13.27 -0.97 -9.59
CA ARG A 13 12.53 -2.23 -9.67
C ARG A 13 12.58 -2.82 -11.09
N SER A 14 12.50 -1.96 -12.12
CA SER A 14 12.63 -2.38 -13.51
C SER A 14 14.03 -2.91 -13.83
N GLN A 15 15.09 -2.40 -13.19
CA GLN A 15 16.47 -2.79 -13.44
C GLN A 15 16.76 -4.26 -13.11
N LYS A 16 16.19 -4.83 -12.05
CA LYS A 16 16.36 -6.25 -11.72
C LYS A 16 15.94 -7.16 -12.89
N ILE A 17 14.80 -6.83 -13.51
CA ILE A 17 14.28 -7.58 -14.66
C ILE A 17 15.04 -7.21 -15.93
N ALA A 18 15.44 -5.95 -16.08
CA ALA A 18 16.21 -5.48 -17.23
C ALA A 18 17.58 -6.19 -17.34
N VAL A 19 18.27 -6.43 -16.24
CA VAL A 19 19.54 -7.17 -16.22
C VAL A 19 19.36 -8.60 -16.75
N TRP A 20 18.28 -9.29 -16.32
CA TRP A 20 17.98 -10.64 -16.81
C TRP A 20 17.70 -10.64 -18.32
N VAL A 21 16.88 -9.68 -18.80
CA VAL A 21 16.60 -9.52 -20.25
C VAL A 21 17.87 -9.24 -21.04
N LEU A 22 18.74 -8.35 -20.53
CA LEU A 22 20.02 -8.05 -21.18
C LEU A 22 20.94 -9.27 -21.24
N SER A 23 20.92 -10.12 -20.21
CA SER A 23 21.68 -11.39 -20.24
C SER A 23 21.18 -12.32 -21.35
N VAL A 24 19.87 -12.45 -21.52
CA VAL A 24 19.29 -13.23 -22.62
C VAL A 24 19.63 -12.62 -23.98
N VAL A 25 19.53 -11.30 -24.13
CA VAL A 25 19.88 -10.57 -25.35
C VAL A 25 21.38 -10.74 -25.68
N SER A 26 22.25 -10.75 -24.66
CA SER A 26 23.68 -11.00 -24.83
C SER A 26 23.94 -12.39 -25.48
N VAL A 27 23.26 -13.43 -24.97
CA VAL A 27 23.36 -14.76 -25.54
C VAL A 27 22.91 -14.79 -27.01
N VAL A 28 21.76 -14.13 -27.30
CA VAL A 28 21.29 -14.05 -28.71
C VAL A 28 22.31 -13.35 -29.60
N PHE A 29 22.95 -12.28 -29.12
CA PHE A 29 23.97 -11.54 -29.88
C PHE A 29 25.21 -12.38 -30.24
N THR A 30 25.50 -13.45 -29.48
CA THR A 30 26.62 -14.37 -29.85
C THR A 30 26.33 -15.16 -31.10
N PHE A 31 25.05 -15.35 -31.46
CA PHE A 31 24.66 -16.08 -32.68
C PHE A 31 24.44 -15.16 -33.88
N VAL A 32 24.46 -13.84 -33.71
CA VAL A 32 24.30 -12.88 -34.82
C VAL A 32 25.66 -12.66 -35.47
N PRO A 33 25.79 -12.81 -36.79
CA PRO A 33 27.05 -12.56 -37.52
C PRO A 33 27.55 -11.13 -37.31
N GLU A 34 28.86 -10.96 -37.16
CA GLU A 34 29.50 -9.67 -36.93
C GLU A 34 29.24 -8.65 -38.05
N SER A 35 29.13 -9.16 -39.30
CA SER A 35 28.81 -8.33 -40.46
C SER A 35 27.48 -7.57 -40.33
N VAL A 36 26.50 -8.13 -39.59
CA VAL A 36 25.23 -7.42 -39.33
C VAL A 36 25.47 -6.21 -38.47
N PHE A 37 26.30 -6.32 -37.43
CA PHE A 37 26.63 -5.19 -36.57
C PHE A 37 27.45 -4.12 -37.26
N ALA A 38 28.35 -4.50 -38.21
CA ALA A 38 29.17 -3.59 -38.95
C ALA A 38 28.36 -2.64 -39.85
N THR A 39 27.16 -3.06 -40.30
CA THR A 39 26.30 -2.31 -41.22
C THR A 39 25.31 -1.34 -40.59
N ILE A 40 25.03 -1.45 -39.26
CA ILE A 40 23.98 -0.66 -38.59
C ILE A 40 24.29 0.85 -38.62
N LYS A 41 25.47 1.24 -38.20
CA LYS A 41 25.92 2.63 -38.20
C LYS A 41 27.44 2.72 -38.31
N LYS A 42 27.92 3.64 -39.16
CA LYS A 42 29.35 3.95 -39.27
C LYS A 42 29.71 5.07 -38.29
N TRP A 43 30.57 4.79 -37.34
CA TRP A 43 31.03 5.74 -36.31
C TRP A 43 32.39 6.36 -36.73
N SER A 44 32.49 6.87 -37.95
CA SER A 44 33.79 7.24 -38.58
C SER A 44 34.60 8.20 -37.69
N PHE A 45 33.99 9.22 -37.12
CA PHE A 45 34.72 10.19 -36.29
C PHE A 45 35.24 9.58 -34.99
N ILE A 46 34.38 8.81 -34.28
CA ILE A 46 34.74 8.19 -33.01
C ILE A 46 35.76 7.06 -33.22
N SER A 47 35.58 6.21 -34.24
CA SER A 47 36.49 5.12 -34.53
C SER A 47 37.87 5.60 -34.95
N GLN A 48 37.98 6.69 -35.76
CA GLN A 48 39.26 7.30 -36.10
C GLN A 48 39.97 7.90 -34.88
N TYR A 49 39.24 8.55 -33.99
CA TYR A 49 39.78 9.09 -32.75
C TYR A 49 40.33 8.00 -31.83
N ILE A 50 39.59 6.90 -31.66
CA ILE A 50 39.98 5.73 -30.82
C ILE A 50 41.19 5.03 -31.41
N VAL A 51 41.24 4.80 -32.74
CA VAL A 51 42.40 4.19 -33.39
C VAL A 51 43.65 5.09 -33.21
N GLY A 52 43.49 6.41 -33.32
CA GLY A 52 44.58 7.34 -33.05
C GLY A 52 45.11 7.33 -31.63
N LEU A 53 44.29 6.95 -30.66
CA LEU A 53 44.61 6.94 -29.23
C LEU A 53 45.19 5.59 -28.76
N LEU A 54 44.73 4.47 -29.31
CA LEU A 54 45.07 3.11 -28.89
C LEU A 54 46.06 2.39 -29.86
N GLY A 55 46.43 3.05 -30.98
CA GLY A 55 47.32 2.49 -32.00
C GLY A 55 46.62 1.52 -32.96
N ASP A 56 47.35 1.06 -33.98
CA ASP A 56 46.85 0.33 -35.15
C ASP A 56 46.38 -1.12 -34.87
N ASN A 57 46.37 -1.53 -33.63
CA ASN A 57 45.95 -2.88 -33.21
C ASN A 57 44.45 -3.12 -33.32
N LEU A 58 43.62 -2.07 -33.47
CA LEU A 58 42.18 -2.13 -33.60
C LEU A 58 41.71 -1.59 -34.94
N SER A 59 41.05 -2.43 -35.73
CA SER A 59 40.48 -1.96 -37.01
C SER A 59 39.25 -1.06 -36.74
N ILE A 60 39.03 -0.09 -37.62
CA ILE A 60 37.84 0.79 -37.59
C ILE A 60 36.54 -0.05 -37.60
N GLU A 61 36.56 -1.18 -38.30
CA GLU A 61 35.43 -2.11 -38.41
C GLU A 61 35.10 -2.76 -37.06
N ASN A 62 36.09 -3.24 -36.32
CA ASN A 62 35.91 -3.83 -35.00
C ASN A 62 35.32 -2.80 -33.98
N ILE A 63 35.79 -1.56 -34.04
CA ILE A 63 35.26 -0.48 -33.20
C ILE A 63 33.79 -0.21 -33.54
N ASN A 64 33.43 -0.17 -34.84
CA ASN A 64 32.04 0.01 -35.27
C ASN A 64 31.14 -1.14 -34.79
N ILE A 65 31.62 -2.40 -34.87
CA ILE A 65 30.87 -3.56 -34.32
C ILE A 65 30.61 -3.43 -32.85
N ILE A 66 31.62 -3.05 -32.06
CA ILE A 66 31.50 -2.87 -30.62
C ILE A 66 30.47 -1.76 -30.29
N PHE A 67 30.61 -0.58 -30.92
CA PHE A 67 29.69 0.54 -30.68
C PHE A 67 28.27 0.21 -31.11
N ASN A 68 28.06 -0.51 -32.19
CA ASN A 68 26.72 -0.89 -32.62
C ASN A 68 26.10 -1.95 -31.72
N ARG A 69 26.87 -2.88 -31.17
CA ARG A 69 26.42 -3.80 -30.12
C ARG A 69 25.99 -3.03 -28.87
N LEU A 70 26.82 -2.10 -28.39
CA LEU A 70 26.49 -1.24 -27.23
C LEU A 70 25.25 -0.37 -27.49
N LEU A 71 25.12 0.19 -28.69
CA LEU A 71 23.93 0.97 -29.06
C LEU A 71 22.67 0.11 -29.00
N LEU A 72 22.70 -1.11 -29.56
CA LEU A 72 21.56 -2.02 -29.53
C LEU A 72 21.19 -2.44 -28.10
N PHE A 73 22.19 -2.73 -27.26
CA PHE A 73 21.95 -2.98 -25.84
C PHE A 73 21.28 -1.81 -25.15
N ALA A 74 21.74 -0.59 -25.38
CA ALA A 74 21.16 0.63 -24.82
C ALA A 74 19.72 0.84 -25.29
N VAL A 75 19.44 0.62 -26.57
CA VAL A 75 18.08 0.74 -27.13
C VAL A 75 17.13 -0.33 -26.52
N VAL A 76 17.56 -1.58 -26.47
CA VAL A 76 16.75 -2.66 -25.86
C VAL A 76 16.49 -2.36 -24.38
N TRP A 77 17.53 -1.97 -23.65
CA TRP A 77 17.40 -1.59 -22.24
C TRP A 77 16.42 -0.42 -22.04
N PHE A 78 16.52 0.62 -22.89
CA PHE A 78 15.64 1.78 -22.83
C PHE A 78 14.17 1.40 -23.09
N ILE A 79 13.91 0.69 -24.21
CA ILE A 79 12.55 0.24 -24.57
C ILE A 79 11.95 -0.61 -23.45
N PHE A 80 12.73 -1.56 -22.92
CA PHE A 80 12.29 -2.44 -21.85
C PHE A 80 11.99 -1.66 -20.56
N THR A 81 12.88 -0.73 -20.18
CA THR A 81 12.71 0.10 -18.99
C THR A 81 11.46 0.97 -19.10
N VAL A 82 11.25 1.62 -20.26
CA VAL A 82 10.03 2.42 -20.51
C VAL A 82 8.78 1.53 -20.45
N GLY A 83 8.80 0.36 -21.09
CA GLY A 83 7.69 -0.58 -21.05
C GLY A 83 7.35 -1.04 -19.63
N GLN A 84 8.35 -1.30 -18.79
CA GLN A 84 8.14 -1.67 -17.38
C GLN A 84 7.58 -0.48 -16.56
N ILE A 85 8.10 0.73 -16.75
CA ILE A 85 7.58 1.93 -16.08
C ILE A 85 6.10 2.14 -16.43
N VAL A 86 5.76 2.03 -17.70
CA VAL A 86 4.38 2.13 -18.17
C VAL A 86 3.51 1.05 -17.51
N LYS A 87 3.92 -0.21 -17.56
CA LYS A 87 3.20 -1.34 -16.91
C LYS A 87 2.97 -1.07 -15.41
N LEU A 88 4.02 -0.69 -14.69
CA LEU A 88 3.94 -0.41 -13.25
C LEU A 88 3.07 0.80 -12.91
N SER A 89 2.99 1.79 -13.81
CA SER A 89 2.15 2.99 -13.63
C SER A 89 0.64 2.68 -13.72
N PHE A 90 0.26 1.57 -14.36
CA PHE A 90 -1.12 1.15 -14.53
C PHE A 90 -1.59 0.13 -13.48
N ILE A 91 -0.78 -0.21 -12.48
CA ILE A 91 -1.22 -1.10 -11.41
C ILE A 91 -2.30 -0.41 -10.58
N LYS A 92 -3.51 -0.97 -10.61
CA LYS A 92 -4.67 -0.49 -9.86
C LYS A 92 -4.91 -1.28 -8.57
N SER A 93 -4.51 -2.54 -8.55
CA SER A 93 -4.62 -3.43 -7.39
C SER A 93 -3.47 -4.43 -7.35
N VAL A 94 -3.19 -4.95 -6.17
CA VAL A 94 -2.25 -6.03 -5.91
C VAL A 94 -2.97 -7.08 -5.08
N THR A 95 -2.88 -8.35 -5.49
CA THR A 95 -3.51 -9.48 -4.78
C THR A 95 -2.44 -10.33 -4.12
N ILE A 96 -2.61 -10.58 -2.82
CA ILE A 96 -1.80 -11.48 -2.02
C ILE A 96 -2.66 -12.72 -1.72
N LYS A 97 -2.16 -13.90 -2.11
CA LYS A 97 -2.86 -15.16 -1.90
C LYS A 97 -2.15 -15.98 -0.83
N GLY A 98 -2.83 -16.31 0.24
CA GLY A 98 -2.40 -17.34 1.19
C GLY A 98 -3.10 -18.67 0.91
N ASP A 99 -2.91 -19.65 1.77
CA ASP A 99 -3.50 -20.99 1.61
C ASP A 99 -5.04 -20.93 1.68
N ASP A 100 -5.58 -20.22 2.66
CA ASP A 100 -7.01 -20.16 2.98
C ASP A 100 -7.63 -18.75 2.83
N PHE A 101 -6.85 -17.74 2.47
CA PHE A 101 -7.30 -16.35 2.36
C PHE A 101 -6.84 -15.64 1.08
N ILE A 102 -7.52 -14.55 0.76
CA ILE A 102 -7.14 -13.60 -0.30
C ILE A 102 -7.15 -12.20 0.30
N VAL A 103 -6.07 -11.43 0.09
CA VAL A 103 -6.02 -9.99 0.38
C VAL A 103 -5.85 -9.24 -0.93
N GLU A 104 -6.74 -8.31 -1.22
CA GLU A 104 -6.63 -7.38 -2.33
C GLU A 104 -6.33 -5.99 -1.80
N VAL A 105 -5.23 -5.38 -2.25
CA VAL A 105 -4.89 -3.99 -1.94
C VAL A 105 -5.14 -3.16 -3.18
N LYS A 106 -6.02 -2.16 -3.10
CA LYS A 106 -6.38 -1.34 -4.27
C LYS A 106 -6.60 0.13 -3.92
N TYR A 107 -6.44 0.99 -4.91
CA TYR A 107 -6.85 2.39 -4.77
C TYR A 107 -8.37 2.51 -4.87
N GLY A 108 -8.96 3.30 -3.98
CA GLY A 108 -10.42 3.51 -3.99
C GLY A 108 -10.93 4.40 -2.87
N ASP A 109 -12.24 4.39 -2.75
CA ASP A 109 -13.00 5.03 -1.68
C ASP A 109 -13.85 3.95 -0.99
N ILE A 110 -13.58 3.69 0.27
CA ILE A 110 -14.27 2.63 1.02
C ILE A 110 -15.79 2.87 1.12
N LEU A 111 -16.23 4.12 1.12
CA LEU A 111 -17.66 4.44 1.20
C LEU A 111 -18.41 4.13 -0.10
N LYS A 112 -17.68 3.93 -1.21
CA LYS A 112 -18.23 3.53 -2.52
C LYS A 112 -18.13 2.03 -2.78
N GLU A 113 -17.51 1.27 -1.88
CA GLU A 113 -17.49 -0.19 -2.01
C GLU A 113 -18.90 -0.75 -1.79
N ALA A 114 -19.38 -1.53 -2.76
CA ALA A 114 -20.67 -2.21 -2.71
C ALA A 114 -20.47 -3.72 -2.54
N ASP A 115 -21.52 -4.42 -2.18
CA ASP A 115 -21.58 -5.89 -2.07
C ASP A 115 -20.50 -6.49 -1.15
N CYS A 116 -20.18 -5.76 -0.08
CA CYS A 116 -19.21 -6.19 0.91
C CYS A 116 -19.53 -5.61 2.30
N ARG A 117 -18.89 -6.15 3.34
CA ARG A 117 -18.85 -5.53 4.66
C ARG A 117 -17.80 -4.43 4.67
N ARG A 118 -18.14 -3.22 5.13
CA ARG A 118 -17.22 -2.07 5.18
C ARG A 118 -16.87 -1.75 6.62
N VAL A 119 -15.59 -1.71 6.95
CA VAL A 119 -15.13 -1.33 8.30
C VAL A 119 -14.92 0.17 8.37
N ILE A 120 -15.70 0.83 9.21
CA ILE A 120 -15.64 2.27 9.45
C ILE A 120 -14.98 2.51 10.81
N ALA A 121 -13.77 3.04 10.80
CA ALA A 121 -12.98 3.25 12.01
C ALA A 121 -13.45 4.50 12.77
N PHE A 122 -13.88 4.31 14.02
CA PHE A 122 -14.16 5.32 15.04
C PHE A 122 -13.03 5.37 16.06
N ASP A 123 -13.12 6.29 17.02
CA ASP A 123 -12.31 6.24 18.24
C ASP A 123 -12.84 5.17 19.23
N GLU A 124 -12.12 4.98 20.34
CA GLU A 124 -12.47 3.99 21.38
C GLU A 124 -13.81 4.27 22.09
N CYS A 125 -14.36 5.48 21.96
CA CYS A 125 -15.61 5.91 22.60
C CYS A 125 -16.79 5.96 21.63
N PHE A 126 -16.60 5.69 20.34
CA PHE A 126 -17.60 5.90 19.29
C PHE A 126 -18.15 7.32 19.25
N THR A 127 -17.27 8.32 19.36
CA THR A 127 -17.64 9.73 19.27
C THR A 127 -18.32 10.04 17.94
N THR A 128 -19.38 10.88 17.97
CA THR A 128 -20.16 11.26 16.77
C THR A 128 -20.10 12.74 16.44
N VAL A 129 -19.45 13.54 17.30
CA VAL A 129 -19.39 14.99 17.13
C VAL A 129 -18.45 15.35 15.99
N ILE A 130 -18.99 15.95 14.93
CA ILE A 130 -18.25 16.39 13.75
C ILE A 130 -17.84 17.86 13.92
N GLY A 131 -16.58 18.19 13.62
CA GLY A 131 -16.09 19.55 13.67
C GLY A 131 -14.59 19.67 13.42
N ASN A 132 -14.01 20.81 13.83
CA ASN A 132 -12.61 21.13 13.59
C ASN A 132 -11.73 21.09 14.85
N ALA A 133 -12.33 20.94 16.03
CA ALA A 133 -11.58 20.83 17.28
C ALA A 133 -10.78 19.51 17.35
N PRO A 134 -9.72 19.44 18.16
CA PRO A 134 -8.89 18.23 18.27
C PRO A 134 -9.65 16.97 18.70
N ASN A 135 -10.71 17.14 19.47
CA ASN A 135 -11.60 16.09 19.98
C ASN A 135 -12.82 15.84 19.09
N GLU A 136 -12.90 16.46 17.93
CA GLU A 136 -14.01 16.32 16.99
C GLU A 136 -13.56 15.55 15.75
N ILE A 137 -14.53 14.87 15.13
CA ILE A 137 -14.30 14.08 13.92
C ILE A 137 -14.28 15.03 12.72
N LYS A 138 -13.17 15.03 11.99
CA LYS A 138 -13.05 15.86 10.79
C LYS A 138 -14.01 15.39 9.70
N THR A 139 -14.75 16.33 9.10
CA THR A 139 -15.67 16.09 7.99
C THR A 139 -15.03 15.35 6.82
N SER A 140 -13.74 15.61 6.53
CA SER A 140 -12.98 14.97 5.45
C SER A 140 -12.50 13.54 5.75
N SER A 141 -12.65 13.08 7.02
CA SER A 141 -12.32 11.70 7.39
C SER A 141 -13.40 10.72 6.90
N ILE A 142 -13.05 9.44 6.77
CA ILE A 142 -14.02 8.38 6.42
C ILE A 142 -15.16 8.34 7.44
N CYS A 143 -14.83 8.40 8.73
CA CYS A 143 -15.81 8.43 9.81
C CYS A 143 -16.73 9.65 9.71
N GLY A 144 -16.17 10.85 9.47
CA GLY A 144 -16.96 12.07 9.32
C GLY A 144 -17.90 12.03 8.13
N GLN A 145 -17.44 11.57 6.98
CA GLN A 145 -18.27 11.38 5.79
C GLN A 145 -19.38 10.33 6.02
N TYR A 146 -19.03 9.24 6.72
CA TYR A 146 -20.01 8.22 7.10
C TYR A 146 -21.10 8.78 7.99
N LEU A 147 -20.75 9.54 9.03
CA LEU A 147 -21.72 10.18 9.93
C LEU A 147 -22.59 11.23 9.22
N GLN A 148 -22.01 12.00 8.29
CA GLN A 148 -22.80 12.94 7.46
C GLN A 148 -23.81 12.23 6.56
N SER A 149 -23.48 11.03 6.08
CA SER A 149 -24.38 10.22 5.26
C SER A 149 -25.40 9.45 6.09
N ASN A 150 -25.21 9.35 7.41
CA ASN A 150 -26.09 8.64 8.34
C ASN A 150 -26.37 9.51 9.57
N PRO A 151 -27.07 10.67 9.41
CA PRO A 151 -27.23 11.64 10.49
C PRO A 151 -28.05 11.10 11.68
N ASP A 152 -28.96 10.15 11.43
CA ASP A 152 -29.86 9.59 12.42
C ASP A 152 -29.33 8.29 13.07
N ILE A 153 -28.04 8.00 12.93
CA ILE A 153 -27.45 6.76 13.45
C ILE A 153 -27.48 6.73 14.99
N ASP A 154 -28.15 5.72 15.56
CA ASP A 154 -28.19 5.49 17.02
C ASP A 154 -27.09 4.48 17.42
N ILE A 155 -25.84 4.95 17.54
CA ILE A 155 -24.72 4.10 17.97
C ILE A 155 -24.93 3.53 19.39
N PRO A 156 -25.43 4.28 20.41
CA PRO A 156 -25.78 3.73 21.71
C PRO A 156 -26.79 2.58 21.63
N GLY A 157 -27.81 2.71 20.80
CA GLY A 157 -28.79 1.65 20.56
C GLY A 157 -28.17 0.40 19.91
N LEU A 158 -27.30 0.60 18.91
CA LEU A 158 -26.54 -0.50 18.27
C LEU A 158 -25.64 -1.25 19.29
N ILE A 159 -24.92 -0.50 20.13
CA ILE A 159 -24.07 -1.07 21.19
C ILE A 159 -24.92 -1.89 22.19
N SER A 160 -26.07 -1.36 22.57
CA SER A 160 -27.00 -2.02 23.50
C SER A 160 -27.58 -3.30 22.91
N SER A 161 -27.90 -3.30 21.60
CA SER A 161 -28.51 -4.44 20.91
C SER A 161 -27.61 -5.69 20.87
N ILE A 162 -26.29 -5.49 20.85
CA ILE A 162 -25.30 -6.59 20.89
C ILE A 162 -24.77 -6.87 22.29
N HIS A 163 -25.32 -6.23 23.32
CA HIS A 163 -24.87 -6.35 24.72
C HIS A 163 -23.36 -6.15 24.88
N LEU A 164 -22.79 -5.17 24.16
CA LEU A 164 -21.36 -4.91 24.19
C LEU A 164 -20.93 -4.36 25.56
N THR A 165 -19.99 -5.05 26.19
CA THR A 165 -19.46 -4.65 27.49
C THR A 165 -18.35 -3.60 27.32
N PRO A 166 -18.44 -2.45 28.00
CA PRO A 166 -17.36 -1.47 28.01
C PRO A 166 -16.06 -2.03 28.58
N ASP A 167 -14.93 -1.43 28.22
CA ASP A 167 -13.63 -1.72 28.86
C ASP A 167 -13.70 -1.31 30.33
N LYS A 168 -13.05 -2.07 31.21
CA LYS A 168 -12.95 -1.73 32.64
C LYS A 168 -12.25 -0.40 32.89
N ARG A 169 -11.31 -0.03 32.02
CA ARG A 169 -10.60 1.25 32.06
C ARG A 169 -11.42 2.31 31.32
N LYS A 170 -11.44 3.52 31.84
CA LYS A 170 -12.03 4.68 31.17
C LYS A 170 -11.06 5.26 30.13
N SER A 171 -11.57 5.99 29.16
CA SER A 171 -10.77 6.78 28.24
C SER A 171 -9.97 7.85 29.00
N ARG A 172 -8.78 8.17 28.49
CA ARG A 172 -8.02 9.33 28.99
C ARG A 172 -8.75 10.65 28.72
N TYR A 173 -9.54 10.70 27.66
CA TYR A 173 -10.36 11.86 27.33
C TYR A 173 -11.60 11.90 28.21
N LYS A 174 -11.66 12.86 29.12
CA LYS A 174 -12.82 13.15 30.01
C LYS A 174 -13.37 11.93 30.77
N HIS A 175 -12.56 10.86 30.92
CA HIS A 175 -13.00 9.61 31.56
C HIS A 175 -14.27 9.00 30.94
N ASN A 176 -14.46 9.21 29.63
CA ASN A 176 -15.60 8.65 28.90
C ASN A 176 -15.59 7.12 28.93
N ILE A 177 -16.76 6.53 28.74
CA ILE A 177 -16.91 5.10 28.50
C ILE A 177 -16.16 4.78 27.20
N ARG A 178 -15.33 3.76 27.23
CA ARG A 178 -14.60 3.29 26.06
C ARG A 178 -14.79 1.81 25.83
N TYR A 179 -14.49 1.39 24.63
CA TYR A 179 -14.49 0.00 24.22
C TYR A 179 -13.06 -0.42 23.80
N LYS A 180 -12.78 -1.71 23.93
CA LYS A 180 -11.47 -2.24 23.57
C LYS A 180 -11.20 -1.98 22.09
N SER A 181 -10.01 -1.42 21.77
CA SER A 181 -9.60 -1.23 20.36
C SER A 181 -9.61 -2.54 19.58
N GLY A 182 -10.22 -2.51 18.40
CA GLY A 182 -10.48 -3.70 17.59
C GLY A 182 -11.90 -4.26 17.70
N THR A 183 -12.73 -3.75 18.64
CA THR A 183 -14.13 -4.16 18.80
C THR A 183 -15.01 -3.66 17.66
N ILE A 184 -15.92 -4.50 17.16
CA ILE A 184 -16.86 -4.19 16.09
C ILE A 184 -18.29 -4.07 16.63
N VAL A 185 -18.99 -3.05 16.15
CA VAL A 185 -20.45 -2.86 16.29
C VAL A 185 -21.07 -2.93 14.90
N PRO A 186 -21.84 -3.96 14.56
CA PRO A 186 -22.45 -4.07 13.24
C PRO A 186 -23.61 -3.11 13.04
N ASN A 187 -23.68 -2.48 11.85
CA ASN A 187 -24.79 -1.67 11.38
C ASN A 187 -25.09 -1.99 9.92
N GLY A 188 -25.95 -2.96 9.68
CA GLY A 188 -26.19 -3.46 8.32
C GLY A 188 -24.91 -4.01 7.69
N ASN A 189 -24.53 -3.47 6.54
CA ASN A 189 -23.28 -3.83 5.86
C ASN A 189 -22.06 -3.10 6.43
N ASP A 190 -22.25 -2.12 7.29
CA ASP A 190 -21.16 -1.36 7.90
C ASP A 190 -20.80 -1.96 9.26
N LEU A 191 -19.51 -2.10 9.49
CA LEU A 191 -18.90 -2.61 10.70
C LEU A 191 -18.18 -1.45 11.38
N LEU A 192 -18.82 -0.86 12.42
CA LEU A 192 -18.26 0.25 13.15
C LEU A 192 -17.17 -0.26 14.07
N LEU A 193 -15.96 0.22 13.92
CA LEU A 193 -14.77 -0.24 14.62
C LEU A 193 -14.36 0.75 15.70
N ALA A 194 -14.39 0.36 16.97
CA ALA A 194 -13.67 1.07 18.03
C ALA A 194 -12.16 0.89 17.79
N PHE A 195 -11.47 1.93 17.31
CA PHE A 195 -10.08 1.78 16.88
C PHE A 195 -9.12 2.60 17.71
N ALA A 196 -9.10 3.92 17.54
CA ALA A 196 -8.08 4.77 18.10
C ALA A 196 -8.35 5.11 19.57
N PRO A 197 -7.44 4.75 20.53
CA PRO A 197 -7.49 5.29 21.89
C PRO A 197 -7.35 6.81 21.86
N LEU A 198 -8.05 7.48 22.77
CA LEU A 198 -7.99 8.95 22.90
C LEU A 198 -6.98 9.37 23.96
N ASP A 199 -6.19 10.40 23.66
CA ASP A 199 -5.36 11.09 24.64
C ASP A 199 -6.20 12.08 25.48
N GLU A 200 -5.57 12.79 26.40
CA GLU A 200 -6.25 13.79 27.27
C GLU A 200 -6.88 14.95 26.49
N THR A 201 -6.40 15.23 25.28
CA THR A 201 -6.92 16.27 24.39
C THR A 201 -8.01 15.77 23.44
N GLY A 202 -8.31 14.46 23.43
CA GLY A 202 -9.30 13.84 22.55
C GLY A 202 -8.74 13.46 21.18
N ARG A 203 -7.42 13.41 21.00
CA ARG A 203 -6.79 12.94 19.77
C ARG A 203 -6.59 11.44 19.80
N GLY A 204 -6.76 10.79 18.66
CA GLY A 204 -6.48 9.36 18.52
C GLY A 204 -4.98 9.08 18.60
N VAL A 205 -4.52 8.38 19.63
CA VAL A 205 -3.11 8.05 19.87
C VAL A 205 -2.97 6.65 20.43
N PHE A 206 -2.27 5.78 19.71
CA PHE A 206 -1.80 4.51 20.26
C PHE A 206 -0.50 4.75 21.02
N PRO A 207 -0.43 4.44 22.32
CA PRO A 207 0.78 4.62 23.11
C PRO A 207 2.02 3.88 22.57
N SER A 208 1.81 2.74 21.90
CA SER A 208 2.89 1.94 21.36
C SER A 208 2.48 1.18 20.08
N TYR A 209 3.46 0.74 19.32
CA TYR A 209 3.24 -0.20 18.20
C TYR A 209 2.59 -1.51 18.65
N LYS A 210 2.92 -1.96 19.87
CA LYS A 210 2.32 -3.17 20.44
C LYS A 210 0.81 -3.01 20.58
N GLU A 211 0.34 -1.90 21.15
CA GLU A 211 -1.10 -1.67 21.32
C GLU A 211 -1.83 -1.54 19.97
N TYR A 212 -1.18 -0.94 18.98
CA TYR A 212 -1.72 -0.91 17.61
C TYR A 212 -1.85 -2.32 17.03
N LEU A 213 -0.81 -3.15 17.12
CA LEU A 213 -0.86 -4.54 16.65
C LEU A 213 -1.88 -5.39 17.43
N ASP A 214 -1.95 -5.22 18.76
CA ASP A 214 -2.95 -5.90 19.61
C ASP A 214 -4.38 -5.54 19.15
N SER A 215 -4.60 -4.28 18.73
CA SER A 215 -5.89 -3.85 18.18
C SER A 215 -6.22 -4.51 16.83
N LEU A 216 -5.21 -4.69 15.96
CA LEU A 216 -5.38 -5.39 14.69
C LEU A 216 -5.69 -6.89 14.90
N PHE A 217 -4.94 -7.57 15.79
CA PHE A 217 -5.23 -8.98 16.09
C PHE A 217 -6.64 -9.16 16.67
N TYR A 218 -7.09 -8.20 17.49
CA TYR A 218 -8.45 -8.25 18.02
C TYR A 218 -9.48 -7.97 16.92
N LEU A 219 -9.20 -7.04 16.01
CA LEU A 219 -10.04 -6.77 14.84
C LEU A 219 -10.23 -8.03 13.97
N TRP A 220 -9.15 -8.78 13.69
CA TRP A 220 -9.26 -10.00 12.89
C TRP A 220 -10.19 -11.04 13.53
N LYS A 221 -10.11 -11.16 14.85
CA LYS A 221 -11.02 -12.02 15.63
C LYS A 221 -12.48 -11.55 15.55
N GLU A 222 -12.72 -10.24 15.64
CA GLU A 222 -14.06 -9.68 15.54
C GLU A 222 -14.62 -9.80 14.11
N LEU A 223 -13.78 -9.57 13.10
CA LEU A 223 -14.18 -9.74 11.70
C LEU A 223 -14.61 -11.18 11.39
N ASP A 224 -13.94 -12.18 11.94
CA ASP A 224 -14.33 -13.59 11.78
C ASP A 224 -15.76 -13.87 12.28
N LYS A 225 -16.25 -13.10 13.26
CA LYS A 225 -17.65 -13.21 13.74
C LYS A 225 -18.66 -12.52 12.82
N TYR A 226 -18.27 -11.35 12.23
CA TYR A 226 -19.23 -10.44 11.61
C TYR A 226 -19.13 -10.34 10.08
N TYR A 227 -18.14 -10.97 9.42
CA TYR A 227 -18.02 -10.86 7.96
C TYR A 227 -19.15 -11.58 7.17
N ALA A 228 -19.89 -12.48 7.82
CA ALA A 228 -21.11 -13.09 7.29
C ALA A 228 -20.95 -13.72 5.89
N GLN A 229 -19.84 -14.37 5.65
CA GLN A 229 -19.50 -14.97 4.36
C GLN A 229 -19.56 -13.96 3.20
N GLN A 230 -19.04 -12.76 3.41
CA GLN A 230 -18.93 -11.69 2.43
C GLN A 230 -17.49 -11.16 2.36
N ASP A 231 -17.16 -10.49 1.27
CA ASP A 231 -15.94 -9.71 1.21
C ASP A 231 -15.95 -8.63 2.28
N VAL A 232 -14.77 -8.29 2.78
CA VAL A 232 -14.63 -7.21 3.76
C VAL A 232 -13.69 -6.15 3.21
N SER A 233 -14.12 -4.90 3.27
CA SER A 233 -13.31 -3.74 2.91
C SER A 233 -12.89 -2.98 4.15
N ILE A 234 -11.59 -2.71 4.29
CA ILE A 234 -11.00 -1.86 5.31
C ILE A 234 -10.17 -0.75 4.66
N SER A 235 -10.03 0.39 5.31
CA SER A 235 -9.01 1.39 4.92
C SER A 235 -7.66 1.04 5.55
N ILE A 236 -6.58 1.75 5.15
CA ILE A 236 -5.32 1.69 5.92
C ILE A 236 -5.57 2.34 7.27
N LEU A 237 -5.79 1.50 8.28
CA LEU A 237 -6.11 1.94 9.64
C LEU A 237 -4.93 2.74 10.23
N GLY A 238 -5.23 3.91 10.81
CA GLY A 238 -4.21 4.80 11.37
C GLY A 238 -3.55 5.75 10.37
N SER A 239 -3.89 5.68 9.08
CA SER A 239 -3.30 6.56 8.04
C SER A 239 -3.78 8.01 8.06
N GLY A 240 -4.75 8.33 8.90
CA GLY A 240 -5.29 9.68 9.06
C GLY A 240 -4.51 10.51 10.08
N ILE A 241 -5.25 11.04 11.05
CA ILE A 241 -4.69 11.84 12.15
C ILE A 241 -4.23 11.03 13.37
N THR A 242 -4.47 9.72 13.37
CA THR A 242 -4.03 8.80 14.43
C THR A 242 -2.52 8.75 14.51
N ARG A 243 -1.98 8.84 15.71
CA ARG A 243 -0.54 8.76 15.99
C ARG A 243 -0.21 7.46 16.71
N ILE A 244 1.02 6.99 16.54
CA ILE A 244 1.53 5.79 17.22
C ILE A 244 2.88 6.13 17.85
N GLY A 245 3.02 5.89 19.17
CA GLY A 245 4.25 6.11 19.94
C GLY A 245 4.16 7.27 20.92
N ASP A 246 5.12 7.33 21.85
CA ASP A 246 5.13 8.25 22.99
C ASP A 246 5.20 9.72 22.56
N GLY A 247 4.14 10.47 22.88
CA GLY A 247 4.05 11.94 23.06
C GLY A 247 4.45 12.86 21.88
N MET A 248 5.43 12.54 21.09
CA MET A 248 5.81 13.23 19.84
C MET A 248 5.58 12.39 18.61
N GLY A 249 4.61 11.47 18.64
CA GLY A 249 4.36 10.46 17.62
C GLY A 249 4.58 10.96 16.22
N SER A 250 5.63 10.49 15.57
CA SER A 250 5.87 10.73 14.16
C SER A 250 4.72 10.12 13.36
N PHE A 251 4.26 10.82 12.33
CA PHE A 251 3.35 10.24 11.37
C PHE A 251 4.02 9.03 10.73
N ILE A 252 3.38 7.87 10.85
CA ILE A 252 3.86 6.66 10.20
C ILE A 252 3.39 6.70 8.76
N SER A 253 4.28 6.36 7.83
CA SER A 253 3.91 6.30 6.41
C SER A 253 2.79 5.28 6.19
N GLN A 254 1.88 5.56 5.26
CA GLN A 254 0.82 4.63 4.87
C GLN A 254 1.38 3.26 4.47
N GLN A 255 2.55 3.22 3.82
CA GLN A 255 3.21 1.98 3.43
C GLN A 255 3.53 1.11 4.65
N LYS A 256 4.13 1.68 5.70
CA LYS A 256 4.46 0.93 6.93
C LYS A 256 3.22 0.45 7.68
N LEU A 257 2.16 1.26 7.72
CA LEU A 257 0.87 0.84 8.30
C LEU A 257 0.26 -0.32 7.52
N LEU A 258 0.28 -0.25 6.19
CA LEU A 258 -0.18 -1.33 5.32
C LEU A 258 0.60 -2.62 5.56
N ASP A 259 1.93 -2.54 5.64
CA ASP A 259 2.78 -3.71 5.89
C ASP A 259 2.42 -4.35 7.24
N MET A 260 2.22 -3.54 8.30
CA MET A 260 1.78 -4.06 9.60
C MET A 260 0.38 -4.70 9.55
N ILE A 261 -0.55 -4.12 8.80
CA ILE A 261 -1.90 -4.67 8.60
C ILE A 261 -1.81 -6.02 7.91
N ILE A 262 -1.09 -6.11 6.79
CA ILE A 262 -0.92 -7.35 6.02
C ILE A 262 -0.23 -8.43 6.88
N GLU A 263 0.88 -8.09 7.54
CA GLU A 263 1.62 -9.06 8.34
C GLU A 263 0.82 -9.52 9.56
N SER A 264 0.13 -8.63 10.27
CA SER A 264 -0.75 -9.03 11.38
C SER A 264 -1.88 -9.96 10.90
N TYR A 265 -2.42 -9.69 9.70
CA TYR A 265 -3.44 -10.56 9.12
C TYR A 265 -2.88 -11.93 8.74
N LYS A 266 -1.72 -12.00 8.09
CA LYS A 266 -1.05 -13.27 7.76
C LYS A 266 -0.77 -14.11 9.01
N LEU A 267 -0.38 -13.49 10.11
CA LEU A 267 -0.08 -14.16 11.38
C LEU A 267 -1.31 -14.51 12.20
N SER A 268 -2.46 -13.89 11.97
CA SER A 268 -3.70 -14.18 12.69
C SER A 268 -4.23 -15.56 12.36
N PRO A 269 -4.77 -16.31 13.33
CA PRO A 269 -5.52 -17.55 13.06
C PRO A 269 -6.92 -17.26 12.48
N TYR A 270 -7.42 -16.03 12.60
CA TYR A 270 -8.73 -15.63 12.12
C TYR A 270 -8.61 -15.02 10.71
N LYS A 271 -9.35 -15.59 9.75
CA LYS A 271 -9.29 -15.22 8.34
C LYS A 271 -10.68 -15.06 7.72
N ILE A 272 -10.79 -14.14 6.80
CA ILE A 272 -11.87 -14.15 5.82
C ILE A 272 -11.53 -15.24 4.82
N LYS A 273 -12.25 -16.35 4.89
CA LYS A 273 -11.95 -17.57 4.13
C LYS A 273 -12.34 -17.44 2.66
N LYS A 274 -11.56 -18.05 1.78
CA LYS A 274 -11.92 -18.19 0.36
C LYS A 274 -13.34 -18.76 0.21
N PRO A 275 -14.12 -18.30 -0.78
CA PRO A 275 -13.73 -17.42 -1.90
C PRO A 275 -13.71 -15.92 -1.55
N HIS A 276 -14.07 -15.54 -0.32
CA HIS A 276 -14.17 -14.14 0.09
C HIS A 276 -12.80 -13.49 0.29
N THR A 277 -12.78 -12.18 0.11
CA THR A 277 -11.55 -11.39 0.04
C THR A 277 -11.54 -10.29 1.10
N LEU A 278 -10.40 -10.12 1.79
CA LEU A 278 -10.11 -8.91 2.54
C LEU A 278 -9.60 -7.85 1.56
N ARG A 279 -10.36 -6.77 1.34
CA ARG A 279 -9.96 -5.64 0.50
C ARG A 279 -9.40 -4.52 1.37
N ILE A 280 -8.18 -4.09 1.09
CA ILE A 280 -7.57 -2.92 1.74
C ILE A 280 -7.63 -1.76 0.77
N ILE A 281 -8.46 -0.77 1.10
CA ILE A 281 -8.73 0.38 0.24
C ILE A 281 -7.77 1.51 0.61
N CYS A 282 -6.95 1.92 -0.34
CA CYS A 282 -5.91 2.92 -0.17
C CYS A 282 -6.28 4.21 -0.89
N ARG A 283 -5.98 5.36 -0.29
CA ARG A 283 -6.01 6.64 -0.98
C ARG A 283 -4.69 6.85 -1.72
N LYS A 284 -4.76 7.50 -2.88
CA LYS A 284 -3.54 7.96 -3.56
C LYS A 284 -2.89 9.03 -2.70
N ASP A 285 -1.67 8.78 -2.29
CA ASP A 285 -0.86 9.71 -1.51
C ASP A 285 0.57 9.73 -2.05
N ASN A 286 1.28 10.79 -1.73
CA ASN A 286 2.62 11.03 -2.23
C ASN A 286 3.65 9.98 -1.76
N ASP A 287 3.47 9.42 -0.58
CA ASP A 287 4.41 8.46 0.02
C ASP A 287 3.95 7.00 -0.08
N PHE A 288 2.84 6.74 -0.82
CA PHE A 288 2.25 5.43 -0.96
C PHE A 288 2.28 4.92 -2.41
N SER A 289 2.68 3.68 -2.60
CA SER A 289 2.65 3.03 -3.92
C SER A 289 2.36 1.53 -3.80
N LEU A 290 1.37 1.06 -4.56
CA LEU A 290 1.08 -0.38 -4.68
C LEU A 290 2.26 -1.18 -5.21
N ASN A 291 3.17 -0.54 -5.95
CA ASN A 291 4.38 -1.18 -6.48
C ASN A 291 5.37 -1.63 -5.39
N LYS A 292 5.24 -1.13 -4.16
CA LYS A 292 6.08 -1.52 -3.03
C LYS A 292 5.57 -2.76 -2.29
N ILE A 293 4.38 -3.23 -2.64
CA ILE A 293 3.79 -4.43 -2.07
C ILE A 293 4.40 -5.64 -2.78
N GLU A 294 5.05 -6.50 -2.03
CA GLU A 294 5.51 -7.79 -2.55
C GLU A 294 4.29 -8.71 -2.67
N ALA A 295 3.91 -9.00 -3.91
CA ALA A 295 2.96 -10.08 -4.19
C ALA A 295 3.74 -11.39 -3.99
N CYS A 296 3.46 -12.08 -2.88
CA CYS A 296 3.92 -13.45 -2.67
C CYS A 296 3.06 -14.42 -3.46
#